data_3d11596441ac5dc0533dad772fa09182
#
_entry.id   3d11596441ac5dc0533dad772fa09182
#
_cell.length_a   1.000
_cell.length_b   1.000
_cell.length_c   1.000
_cell.angle_alpha   90.00
_cell.angle_beta   90.00
_cell.angle_gamma   90.00
#
_symmetry.space_group_name_H-M   'P 1'
#
loop_
_entity.id
_entity.type
_entity.pdbx_description
1 polymer ?
#
loop_
_entity_poly.entity_id
_entity_poly.type
_entity_poly.pdbx_seq_one_letter_code
_entity_poly.pdbx_strand_id
1 'polypeptide(L)'
;MQTRRNSAALVLGLAVLAAGASAQESAPQYGKWGFDVAGADKATQPGDDFFRHANGTWLDKTAIPADKPGYSLRLAMTDLTEQRLRDLMQTAATTSGHEPASLEGKIGAFYKSFMDEAHIDALGAKAIAAELDAVRGAKSRDDLAALMGRSSVDFEGSLFAFGTDVDLKDPKRYAVYLGQSGLGLPDRDYYLKADFAKQKAAYETYAAKLLRLVAWKNPGQAAKDVVAFETKIAEASWTKAQQRDINAIYNPMTVAELGAFAPGFAWPVLLKQAQLGAVKRVIVAEKSAVPKLAAIYAHTPVETLKAWQAVHVADNAAYYLSAPFAEAYFDMHNKTLSGQQAQTARWKRGVHAVSGGDYLTGDRVDTFGNLGWAVGQLYAAKYFPPQSKAKIEELVANLKAAYHARIEKLDWMGPATKQEALKKLETYTIKVGYPDHARDYSAVVVRDDDLVGNVTRAAEADWSFFVARLNGPVDRLDWTMTPQTNDAYNGSLRDIVFPAGILQPPIFDPNADPAVNYGGVGGIIGHELTHGFDDEGRKIDADGALRDWWTAEDGKAFEARAKQLGAQYSAFEPLPGVHINGDLTMGENIADLGGLTLALDAYHESL
;
A
#
# COMPACT_ATOMS: atom_id res chain seq x y z
N MET A 1 -48.23 -36.04 -68.06
CA MET A 1 -48.58 -36.57 -66.74
C MET A 1 -47.69 -35.87 -65.70
N GLN A 2 -48.18 -34.80 -65.14
CA GLN A 2 -47.46 -34.01 -64.15
C GLN A 2 -48.41 -33.70 -63.03
N THR A 3 -48.08 -34.19 -61.84
CA THR A 3 -48.80 -33.89 -60.60
C THR A 3 -48.11 -32.75 -59.88
N ARG A 4 -48.80 -31.64 -59.75
CA ARG A 4 -48.41 -30.51 -58.91
C ARG A 4 -48.77 -30.85 -57.48
N ARG A 5 -47.79 -30.69 -56.53
CA ARG A 5 -48.03 -30.65 -55.09
C ARG A 5 -48.01 -29.18 -54.63
N ASN A 6 -49.11 -28.76 -54.03
CA ASN A 6 -49.29 -27.51 -53.32
C ASN A 6 -48.63 -27.60 -51.93
N SER A 7 -47.74 -26.70 -51.62
CA SER A 7 -47.23 -26.52 -50.25
C SER A 7 -47.92 -25.31 -49.66
N ALA A 8 -48.76 -25.54 -48.64
CA ALA A 8 -49.34 -24.49 -47.83
C ALA A 8 -48.32 -24.03 -46.78
N ALA A 9 -47.95 -22.78 -46.82
CA ALA A 9 -47.11 -22.16 -45.78
C ALA A 9 -47.98 -21.79 -44.56
N LEU A 10 -47.69 -22.39 -43.42
CA LEU A 10 -48.28 -22.02 -42.14
C LEU A 10 -47.48 -20.90 -41.53
N VAL A 11 -48.04 -19.69 -41.48
CA VAL A 11 -47.45 -18.55 -40.78
C VAL A 11 -47.86 -18.67 -39.30
N LEU A 12 -46.92 -19.10 -38.42
CA LEU A 12 -47.06 -19.01 -36.97
C LEU A 12 -46.65 -17.61 -36.54
N GLY A 13 -47.62 -16.80 -36.13
CA GLY A 13 -47.39 -15.52 -35.47
C GLY A 13 -46.87 -15.74 -34.04
N LEU A 14 -45.58 -15.44 -33.80
CA LEU A 14 -45.04 -15.30 -32.45
C LEU A 14 -45.51 -13.96 -31.86
N ALA A 15 -46.50 -14.02 -30.96
CA ALA A 15 -46.80 -12.90 -30.07
C ALA A 15 -45.67 -12.82 -29.03
N VAL A 16 -44.78 -11.85 -29.16
CA VAL A 16 -43.80 -11.51 -28.10
C VAL A 16 -44.60 -10.80 -27.00
N LEU A 17 -44.91 -11.51 -25.97
CA LEU A 17 -45.28 -10.94 -24.66
C LEU A 17 -44.01 -10.28 -24.09
N ALA A 18 -43.88 -8.96 -24.26
CA ALA A 18 -42.99 -8.16 -23.46
C ALA A 18 -43.51 -8.16 -22.01
N ALA A 19 -43.09 -9.17 -21.22
CA ALA A 19 -43.18 -9.07 -19.79
C ALA A 19 -42.24 -7.95 -19.38
N GLY A 20 -42.77 -6.79 -19.02
CA GLY A 20 -42.03 -5.77 -18.30
C GLY A 20 -41.51 -6.38 -17.01
N ALA A 21 -40.27 -6.80 -17.00
CA ALA A 21 -39.55 -7.02 -15.77
C ALA A 21 -39.43 -5.63 -15.11
N SER A 22 -40.34 -5.32 -14.19
CA SER A 22 -40.07 -4.30 -13.19
C SER A 22 -38.76 -4.72 -12.55
N ALA A 23 -37.70 -3.94 -12.76
CA ALA A 23 -36.46 -4.09 -12.02
C ALA A 23 -36.85 -3.99 -10.55
N GLN A 24 -36.90 -5.12 -9.87
CA GLN A 24 -37.05 -5.17 -8.42
C GLN A 24 -35.76 -4.52 -7.92
N GLU A 25 -35.84 -3.31 -7.37
CA GLU A 25 -34.72 -2.68 -6.72
C GLU A 25 -34.16 -3.70 -5.74
N SER A 26 -32.92 -4.13 -5.93
CA SER A 26 -32.29 -5.07 -5.04
C SER A 26 -32.12 -4.38 -3.68
N ALA A 27 -32.54 -5.03 -2.59
CA ALA A 27 -32.42 -4.48 -1.25
C ALA A 27 -30.94 -4.26 -0.89
N PRO A 28 -30.63 -3.26 -0.03
CA PRO A 28 -29.30 -3.06 0.49
C PRO A 28 -28.76 -4.32 1.17
N GLN A 29 -27.46 -4.57 1.07
CA GLN A 29 -26.82 -5.75 1.66
C GLN A 29 -26.81 -5.72 3.20
N TYR A 30 -26.74 -4.53 3.81
CA TYR A 30 -26.72 -4.34 5.26
C TYR A 30 -28.02 -3.65 5.74
N GLY A 31 -28.91 -4.43 6.33
CA GLY A 31 -30.16 -3.92 6.91
C GLY A 31 -31.02 -3.16 5.89
N LYS A 32 -32.05 -2.47 6.40
CA LYS A 32 -32.98 -1.73 5.55
C LYS A 32 -32.37 -0.50 4.87
N TRP A 33 -31.36 0.11 5.51
CA TRP A 33 -30.81 1.39 5.09
C TRP A 33 -29.44 1.28 4.41
N GLY A 34 -28.81 0.10 4.42
CA GLY A 34 -27.47 -0.10 3.88
C GLY A 34 -26.35 0.00 4.92
N PHE A 35 -26.67 0.09 6.22
CA PHE A 35 -25.72 0.06 7.33
C PHE A 35 -26.28 -0.63 8.57
N ASP A 36 -25.40 -1.05 9.49
CA ASP A 36 -25.79 -1.75 10.72
C ASP A 36 -26.24 -0.78 11.82
N VAL A 37 -27.55 -0.50 11.86
CA VAL A 37 -28.17 0.32 12.92
C VAL A 37 -28.08 -0.35 14.30
N ALA A 38 -27.95 -1.69 14.36
CA ALA A 38 -27.88 -2.43 15.61
C ALA A 38 -26.51 -2.32 16.30
N GLY A 39 -25.49 -1.92 15.56
CA GLY A 39 -24.15 -1.64 16.09
C GLY A 39 -24.06 -0.34 16.91
N ALA A 40 -25.06 0.53 16.83
CA ALA A 40 -25.08 1.80 17.56
C ALA A 40 -25.35 1.62 19.07
N ASP A 41 -24.70 2.42 19.90
CA ASP A 41 -25.02 2.59 21.33
C ASP A 41 -25.93 3.80 21.52
N LYS A 42 -27.24 3.56 21.57
CA LYS A 42 -28.24 4.60 21.70
C LYS A 42 -28.28 5.26 23.09
N ALA A 43 -27.59 4.69 24.09
CA ALA A 43 -27.49 5.28 25.42
C ALA A 43 -26.47 6.43 25.47
N THR A 44 -25.45 6.38 24.64
CA THR A 44 -24.46 7.47 24.49
C THR A 44 -25.05 8.59 23.62
N GLN A 45 -24.98 9.84 24.09
CA GLN A 45 -25.46 10.98 23.29
C GLN A 45 -24.45 11.30 22.17
N PRO A 46 -24.90 11.58 20.93
CA PRO A 46 -24.00 11.82 19.80
C PRO A 46 -23.13 13.07 19.98
N GLY A 47 -23.57 14.05 20.78
CA GLY A 47 -22.81 15.25 21.09
C GLY A 47 -21.72 15.04 22.14
N ASP A 48 -21.79 13.96 22.92
CA ASP A 48 -20.81 13.62 23.96
C ASP A 48 -19.69 12.73 23.39
N ASP A 49 -20.07 11.66 22.68
CA ASP A 49 -19.16 10.75 22.01
C ASP A 49 -19.85 10.14 20.77
N PHE A 50 -19.63 10.76 19.62
CA PHE A 50 -20.23 10.32 18.36
C PHE A 50 -19.73 8.94 17.91
N PHE A 51 -18.45 8.65 18.11
CA PHE A 51 -17.87 7.36 17.74
C PHE A 51 -18.53 6.22 18.55
N ARG A 52 -18.65 6.40 19.86
CA ARG A 52 -19.32 5.45 20.74
C ARG A 52 -20.82 5.34 20.40
N HIS A 53 -21.49 6.49 20.16
CA HIS A 53 -22.89 6.50 19.75
C HIS A 53 -23.13 5.64 18.50
N ALA A 54 -22.29 5.80 17.47
CA ALA A 54 -22.43 5.11 16.20
C ALA A 54 -22.03 3.63 16.26
N ASN A 55 -21.01 3.27 17.06
CA ASN A 55 -20.34 1.96 17.00
C ASN A 55 -20.34 1.18 18.32
N GLY A 56 -20.81 1.75 19.42
CA GLY A 56 -20.55 1.23 20.76
C GLY A 56 -21.05 -0.18 21.01
N THR A 57 -22.25 -0.53 20.51
CA THR A 57 -22.79 -1.89 20.65
C THR A 57 -21.98 -2.90 19.82
N TRP A 58 -21.50 -2.51 18.65
CA TRP A 58 -20.61 -3.34 17.82
C TRP A 58 -19.27 -3.56 18.53
N LEU A 59 -18.66 -2.52 19.07
CA LEU A 59 -17.40 -2.60 19.82
C LEU A 59 -17.50 -3.55 21.02
N ASP A 60 -18.59 -3.47 21.79
CA ASP A 60 -18.78 -4.28 22.99
C ASP A 60 -19.03 -5.77 22.69
N LYS A 61 -19.58 -6.08 21.53
CA LYS A 61 -19.96 -7.44 21.13
C LYS A 61 -18.96 -8.12 20.20
N THR A 62 -18.09 -7.37 19.55
CA THR A 62 -17.17 -7.89 18.53
C THR A 62 -15.81 -8.18 19.14
N ALA A 63 -15.44 -9.46 19.18
CA ALA A 63 -14.11 -9.88 19.59
C ALA A 63 -13.12 -9.71 18.44
N ILE A 64 -11.89 -9.32 18.75
CA ILE A 64 -10.77 -9.35 17.80
C ILE A 64 -10.45 -10.82 17.47
N PRO A 65 -10.50 -11.24 16.19
CA PRO A 65 -10.09 -12.59 15.80
C PRO A 65 -8.64 -12.87 16.22
N ALA A 66 -8.36 -14.09 16.65
CA ALA A 66 -7.02 -14.45 17.14
C ALA A 66 -5.92 -14.30 16.07
N ASP A 67 -6.28 -14.41 14.80
CA ASP A 67 -5.39 -14.27 13.64
C ASP A 67 -5.28 -12.82 13.12
N LYS A 68 -5.69 -11.83 13.93
CA LYS A 68 -5.63 -10.40 13.58
C LYS A 68 -5.09 -9.56 14.75
N PRO A 69 -4.36 -8.48 14.46
CA PRO A 69 -3.88 -7.55 15.50
C PRO A 69 -4.96 -6.60 16.01
N GLY A 70 -6.03 -6.41 15.24
CA GLY A 70 -7.19 -5.57 15.51
C GLY A 70 -8.37 -6.01 14.68
N TYR A 71 -9.54 -5.40 14.87
CA TYR A 71 -10.70 -5.66 14.00
C TYR A 71 -11.52 -4.38 13.79
N SER A 72 -11.95 -4.20 12.58
CA SER A 72 -12.75 -3.05 12.15
C SER A 72 -13.67 -3.46 11.00
N LEU A 73 -14.59 -2.60 10.64
CA LEU A 73 -15.42 -2.80 9.45
C LEU A 73 -14.56 -3.01 8.18
N ARG A 74 -13.48 -2.24 8.04
CA ARG A 74 -12.55 -2.35 6.91
C ARG A 74 -11.87 -3.73 6.87
N LEU A 75 -11.45 -4.28 8.02
CA LEU A 75 -10.90 -5.64 8.09
C LEU A 75 -11.96 -6.72 7.80
N ALA A 76 -13.23 -6.50 8.16
CA ALA A 76 -14.31 -7.40 7.77
C ALA A 76 -14.53 -7.40 6.24
N MET A 77 -14.39 -6.26 5.58
CA MET A 77 -14.42 -6.17 4.10
C MET A 77 -13.20 -6.86 3.48
N THR A 78 -12.03 -6.71 4.09
CA THR A 78 -10.81 -7.42 3.67
C THR A 78 -10.99 -8.94 3.77
N ASP A 79 -11.60 -9.46 4.84
CA ASP A 79 -11.93 -10.90 4.94
C ASP A 79 -12.81 -11.39 3.78
N LEU A 80 -13.78 -10.59 3.34
CA LEU A 80 -14.61 -10.91 2.17
C LEU A 80 -13.78 -10.90 0.86
N THR A 81 -12.92 -9.90 0.71
CA THR A 81 -12.02 -9.81 -0.45
C THR A 81 -11.06 -10.99 -0.50
N GLU A 82 -10.46 -11.38 0.63
CA GLU A 82 -9.60 -12.58 0.73
C GLU A 82 -10.33 -13.86 0.31
N GLN A 83 -11.59 -14.04 0.73
CA GLN A 83 -12.41 -15.20 0.31
C GLN A 83 -12.65 -15.21 -1.21
N ARG A 84 -12.99 -14.06 -1.79
CA ARG A 84 -13.17 -13.91 -3.23
C ARG A 84 -11.89 -14.20 -4.01
N LEU A 85 -10.75 -13.72 -3.52
CA LEU A 85 -9.43 -13.98 -4.08
C LEU A 85 -9.06 -15.45 -3.96
N ARG A 86 -9.33 -16.08 -2.81
CA ARG A 86 -9.16 -17.52 -2.64
C ARG A 86 -9.92 -18.32 -3.70
N ASP A 87 -11.19 -17.99 -3.92
CA ASP A 87 -12.03 -18.69 -4.91
C ASP A 87 -11.46 -18.53 -6.33
N LEU A 88 -10.95 -17.34 -6.69
CA LEU A 88 -10.27 -17.11 -7.95
C LEU A 88 -9.02 -17.98 -8.09
N MET A 89 -8.15 -17.95 -7.08
CA MET A 89 -6.87 -18.67 -7.09
C MET A 89 -7.06 -20.18 -7.04
N GLN A 90 -8.01 -20.70 -6.25
CA GLN A 90 -8.33 -22.11 -6.22
C GLN A 90 -8.92 -22.57 -7.56
N THR A 91 -9.79 -21.80 -8.16
CA THR A 91 -10.31 -22.09 -9.51
C THR A 91 -9.16 -22.14 -10.51
N ALA A 92 -8.29 -21.14 -10.52
CA ALA A 92 -7.12 -21.10 -11.39
C ALA A 92 -6.16 -22.29 -11.16
N ALA A 93 -5.99 -22.71 -9.91
CA ALA A 93 -5.11 -23.82 -9.54
C ALA A 93 -5.69 -25.21 -9.87
N THR A 94 -7.02 -25.39 -9.89
CA THR A 94 -7.66 -26.70 -10.02
C THR A 94 -8.28 -26.95 -11.40
N THR A 95 -8.57 -25.90 -12.16
CA THR A 95 -9.12 -26.05 -13.52
C THR A 95 -8.03 -26.57 -14.46
N SER A 96 -8.29 -27.72 -15.07
CA SER A 96 -7.42 -28.28 -16.10
C SER A 96 -7.53 -27.50 -17.41
N GLY A 97 -6.41 -27.33 -18.12
CA GLY A 97 -6.38 -26.75 -19.46
C GLY A 97 -6.09 -25.25 -19.52
N HIS A 98 -5.79 -24.59 -18.39
CA HIS A 98 -5.20 -23.27 -18.45
C HIS A 98 -3.80 -23.35 -19.08
N GLU A 99 -3.58 -22.52 -20.10
CA GLU A 99 -2.24 -22.38 -20.67
C GLU A 99 -1.30 -21.79 -19.61
N PRO A 100 -0.10 -22.34 -19.40
CA PRO A 100 0.84 -21.85 -18.37
C PRO A 100 1.18 -20.36 -18.53
N ALA A 101 1.11 -19.81 -19.74
CA ALA A 101 1.37 -18.40 -20.03
C ALA A 101 0.16 -17.49 -19.78
N SER A 102 -1.05 -18.03 -19.58
CA SER A 102 -2.23 -17.22 -19.25
C SER A 102 -2.16 -16.66 -17.84
N LEU A 103 -2.94 -15.63 -17.53
CA LEU A 103 -3.00 -15.06 -16.18
C LEU A 103 -3.45 -16.10 -15.17
N GLU A 104 -4.49 -16.86 -15.50
CA GLU A 104 -5.01 -17.94 -14.66
C GLU A 104 -3.97 -19.03 -14.44
N GLY A 105 -3.23 -19.44 -15.49
CA GLY A 105 -2.14 -20.39 -15.39
C GLY A 105 -1.05 -19.95 -14.43
N LYS A 106 -0.61 -18.69 -14.53
CA LYS A 106 0.42 -18.11 -13.65
C LYS A 106 -0.07 -17.97 -12.21
N ILE A 107 -1.27 -17.45 -11.98
CA ILE A 107 -1.89 -17.30 -10.66
C ILE A 107 -2.06 -18.66 -10.01
N GLY A 108 -2.58 -19.64 -10.74
CA GLY A 108 -2.78 -21.01 -10.26
C GLY A 108 -1.48 -21.70 -9.89
N ALA A 109 -0.44 -21.57 -10.71
CA ALA A 109 0.88 -22.15 -10.44
C ALA A 109 1.54 -21.51 -9.21
N PHE A 110 1.48 -20.18 -9.08
CA PHE A 110 2.03 -19.51 -7.91
C PHE A 110 1.29 -19.93 -6.63
N TYR A 111 -0.04 -19.93 -6.65
CA TYR A 111 -0.83 -20.38 -5.48
C TYR A 111 -0.52 -21.81 -5.10
N LYS A 112 -0.40 -22.74 -6.07
CA LYS A 112 0.02 -24.12 -5.82
C LYS A 112 1.38 -24.19 -5.16
N SER A 113 2.38 -23.47 -5.68
CA SER A 113 3.74 -23.49 -5.12
C SER A 113 3.77 -23.02 -3.66
N PHE A 114 2.90 -22.06 -3.27
CA PHE A 114 2.77 -21.65 -1.87
C PHE A 114 2.04 -22.67 -1.02
N MET A 115 1.04 -23.37 -1.56
CA MET A 115 0.25 -24.35 -0.81
C MET A 115 0.94 -25.70 -0.63
N ASP A 116 2.03 -25.97 -1.35
CA ASP A 116 2.82 -27.21 -1.21
C ASP A 116 3.81 -27.12 -0.03
N GLU A 117 3.27 -27.22 1.19
CA GLU A 117 4.07 -27.18 2.42
C GLU A 117 5.13 -28.28 2.47
N ALA A 118 4.81 -29.48 1.97
CA ALA A 118 5.74 -30.60 1.98
C ALA A 118 7.00 -30.32 1.15
N HIS A 119 6.83 -29.72 -0.03
CA HIS A 119 7.96 -29.31 -0.88
C HIS A 119 8.77 -28.18 -0.23
N ILE A 120 8.10 -27.15 0.29
CA ILE A 120 8.73 -26.02 0.97
C ILE A 120 9.54 -26.48 2.19
N ASP A 121 8.98 -27.37 3.02
CA ASP A 121 9.66 -27.92 4.18
C ASP A 121 10.87 -28.78 3.81
N ALA A 122 10.78 -29.56 2.72
CA ALA A 122 11.90 -30.34 2.20
C ALA A 122 13.06 -29.47 1.69
N LEU A 123 12.77 -28.29 1.14
CA LEU A 123 13.79 -27.33 0.71
C LEU A 123 14.44 -26.61 1.90
N GLY A 124 13.66 -26.18 2.89
CA GLY A 124 14.16 -25.42 4.04
C GLY A 124 14.97 -24.20 3.59
N ALA A 125 16.14 -23.99 4.18
CA ALA A 125 17.05 -22.90 3.81
C ALA A 125 17.70 -23.03 2.41
N LYS A 126 17.56 -24.19 1.76
CA LYS A 126 18.12 -24.38 0.40
C LYS A 126 17.41 -23.51 -0.63
N ALA A 127 16.16 -23.13 -0.37
CA ALA A 127 15.39 -22.25 -1.25
C ALA A 127 16.03 -20.86 -1.44
N ILE A 128 16.85 -20.41 -0.49
CA ILE A 128 17.60 -19.14 -0.51
C ILE A 128 19.13 -19.36 -0.46
N ALA A 129 19.60 -20.53 -0.92
CA ALA A 129 21.01 -20.86 -0.84
C ALA A 129 21.88 -19.96 -1.73
N ALA A 130 21.40 -19.56 -2.89
CA ALA A 130 22.12 -18.70 -3.83
C ALA A 130 22.41 -17.33 -3.22
N GLU A 131 21.43 -16.71 -2.59
CA GLU A 131 21.52 -15.41 -1.92
C GLU A 131 22.50 -15.49 -0.73
N LEU A 132 22.33 -16.52 0.12
CA LEU A 132 23.23 -16.74 1.26
C LEU A 132 24.66 -17.04 0.85
N ASP A 133 24.88 -17.78 -0.24
CA ASP A 133 26.22 -18.06 -0.76
C ASP A 133 26.86 -16.81 -1.37
N ALA A 134 26.07 -15.94 -2.02
CA ALA A 134 26.53 -14.63 -2.47
C ALA A 134 26.98 -13.76 -1.28
N VAL A 135 26.20 -13.72 -0.19
CA VAL A 135 26.55 -13.02 1.06
C VAL A 135 27.83 -13.59 1.67
N ARG A 136 27.95 -14.93 1.80
CA ARG A 136 29.15 -15.58 2.34
C ARG A 136 30.38 -15.33 1.47
N GLY A 137 30.19 -15.33 0.14
CA GLY A 137 31.22 -15.15 -0.85
C GLY A 137 31.76 -13.71 -0.97
N ALA A 138 31.02 -12.71 -0.47
CA ALA A 138 31.41 -11.30 -0.50
C ALA A 138 32.74 -11.10 0.23
N LYS A 139 33.73 -10.47 -0.45
CA LYS A 139 35.09 -10.25 0.04
C LYS A 139 35.36 -8.79 0.39
N SER A 140 34.56 -7.89 -0.13
CA SER A 140 34.73 -6.45 -0.02
C SER A 140 33.41 -5.75 0.31
N ARG A 141 33.49 -4.47 0.69
CA ARG A 141 32.31 -3.61 0.82
C ARG A 141 31.62 -3.37 -0.52
N ASP A 142 32.38 -3.35 -1.63
CA ASP A 142 31.79 -3.18 -2.96
C ASP A 142 30.92 -4.39 -3.35
N ASP A 143 31.32 -5.62 -2.97
CA ASP A 143 30.50 -6.80 -3.17
C ASP A 143 29.18 -6.70 -2.39
N LEU A 144 29.25 -6.21 -1.14
CA LEU A 144 28.05 -6.01 -0.31
C LEU A 144 27.17 -4.86 -0.81
N ALA A 145 27.75 -3.78 -1.33
CA ALA A 145 27.01 -2.72 -2.00
C ALA A 145 26.31 -3.24 -3.27
N ALA A 146 26.92 -4.19 -3.98
CA ALA A 146 26.31 -4.86 -5.12
C ALA A 146 25.07 -5.67 -4.71
N LEU A 147 25.15 -6.43 -3.60
CA LEU A 147 24.00 -7.14 -3.05
C LEU A 147 22.89 -6.17 -2.63
N MET A 148 23.22 -5.07 -1.93
CA MET A 148 22.24 -4.04 -1.58
C MET A 148 21.50 -3.47 -2.79
N GLY A 149 22.16 -3.38 -3.96
CA GLY A 149 21.54 -2.94 -5.20
C GLY A 149 20.48 -3.89 -5.75
N ARG A 150 20.44 -5.15 -5.27
CA ARG A 150 19.45 -6.14 -5.67
C ARG A 150 18.18 -6.13 -4.80
N SER A 151 18.16 -5.37 -3.71
CA SER A 151 17.07 -5.37 -2.72
C SER A 151 15.67 -5.06 -3.28
N SER A 152 15.56 -4.52 -4.50
CA SER A 152 14.26 -4.32 -5.17
C SER A 152 13.79 -5.51 -5.99
N VAL A 153 14.64 -6.52 -6.18
CA VAL A 153 14.33 -7.69 -7.04
C VAL A 153 14.58 -9.02 -6.33
N ASP A 154 15.22 -8.97 -5.16
CA ASP A 154 15.59 -10.16 -4.39
C ASP A 154 15.53 -9.85 -2.88
N PHE A 155 15.85 -10.82 -2.03
CA PHE A 155 15.66 -10.73 -0.58
C PHE A 155 16.76 -9.97 0.17
N GLU A 156 17.77 -9.43 -0.49
CA GLU A 156 18.84 -8.69 0.18
C GLU A 156 18.32 -7.43 0.88
N GLY A 157 18.93 -7.10 2.01
CA GLY A 157 18.72 -5.83 2.69
C GLY A 157 19.53 -4.71 2.04
N SER A 158 19.06 -3.46 2.19
CA SER A 158 19.82 -2.28 1.78
C SER A 158 19.77 -1.19 2.85
N LEU A 159 20.87 -0.45 3.02
CA LEU A 159 20.91 0.77 3.86
C LEU A 159 20.19 1.94 3.22
N PHE A 160 19.92 1.84 1.93
CA PHE A 160 19.30 2.89 1.13
C PHE A 160 18.12 2.30 0.36
N ALA A 161 16.93 2.82 0.65
CA ALA A 161 15.78 2.56 -0.19
C ALA A 161 15.88 3.40 -1.46
N PHE A 162 15.44 2.86 -2.58
CA PHE A 162 15.30 3.61 -3.81
C PHE A 162 14.01 3.21 -4.52
N GLY A 163 13.42 4.18 -5.17
CA GLY A 163 12.18 4.03 -5.91
C GLY A 163 12.11 5.03 -7.05
N THR A 164 11.13 4.88 -7.91
CA THR A 164 10.85 5.84 -8.99
C THR A 164 9.48 6.47 -8.78
N ASP A 165 9.42 7.77 -8.83
CA ASP A 165 8.18 8.54 -8.74
C ASP A 165 8.27 9.80 -9.62
N VAL A 166 7.17 10.54 -9.71
CA VAL A 166 7.13 11.84 -10.39
C VAL A 166 8.13 12.79 -9.75
N ASP A 167 8.90 13.51 -10.57
CA ASP A 167 9.79 14.55 -10.08
C ASP A 167 8.97 15.75 -9.57
N LEU A 168 9.01 16.02 -8.29
CA LEU A 168 8.21 17.07 -7.65
C LEU A 168 8.46 18.49 -8.20
N LYS A 169 9.59 18.75 -8.86
CA LYS A 169 9.86 20.05 -9.51
C LYS A 169 9.68 20.03 -11.02
N ASP A 170 9.51 18.84 -11.61
CA ASP A 170 9.24 18.67 -13.04
C ASP A 170 8.25 17.50 -13.24
N PRO A 171 6.95 17.72 -13.00
CA PRO A 171 5.94 16.65 -13.00
C PRO A 171 5.66 16.04 -14.39
N LYS A 172 6.48 16.38 -15.38
CA LYS A 172 6.43 15.76 -16.72
C LYS A 172 7.35 14.57 -16.88
N ARG A 173 8.19 14.28 -15.87
CA ARG A 173 9.12 13.15 -15.87
C ARG A 173 9.14 12.41 -14.55
N TYR A 174 9.61 11.18 -14.60
CA TYR A 174 9.95 10.42 -13.40
C TYR A 174 11.38 10.72 -12.93
N ALA A 175 11.61 10.52 -11.64
CA ALA A 175 12.91 10.62 -11.00
C ALA A 175 13.16 9.42 -10.08
N VAL A 176 14.43 9.13 -9.80
CA VAL A 176 14.83 8.18 -8.76
C VAL A 176 14.94 8.92 -7.44
N TYR A 177 14.23 8.44 -6.43
CA TYR A 177 14.34 8.87 -5.04
C TYR A 177 15.22 7.90 -4.28
N LEU A 178 16.10 8.44 -3.45
CA LEU A 178 17.00 7.68 -2.58
C LEU A 178 16.74 8.12 -1.13
N GLY A 179 16.40 7.17 -0.27
CA GLY A 179 16.11 7.43 1.14
C GLY A 179 16.85 6.50 2.10
N GLN A 180 16.67 6.74 3.39
CA GLN A 180 17.19 5.89 4.47
C GLN A 180 16.45 4.55 4.55
N SER A 181 17.18 3.48 4.90
CA SER A 181 16.66 2.13 5.12
C SER A 181 17.59 1.32 6.04
N GLY A 182 17.40 0.01 6.12
CA GLY A 182 18.33 -0.92 6.74
C GLY A 182 18.04 -1.30 8.18
N LEU A 183 16.84 -1.02 8.68
CA LEU A 183 16.35 -1.47 9.98
C LEU A 183 15.51 -2.75 9.84
N GLY A 184 15.71 -3.73 10.71
CA GLY A 184 14.84 -4.91 10.78
C GLY A 184 13.60 -4.69 11.64
N LEU A 185 13.60 -3.71 12.55
CA LEU A 185 12.43 -3.25 13.31
C LEU A 185 11.72 -2.10 12.55
N PRO A 186 10.42 -1.86 12.79
CA PRO A 186 9.60 -0.95 11.97
C PRO A 186 10.07 0.51 11.93
N ASP A 187 10.70 1.00 12.99
CA ASP A 187 11.11 2.39 13.12
C ASP A 187 12.36 2.54 14.01
N ARG A 188 13.07 3.66 13.85
CA ARG A 188 14.24 4.02 14.69
C ARG A 188 13.94 4.01 16.18
N ASP A 189 12.72 4.37 16.57
CA ASP A 189 12.32 4.48 17.98
C ASP A 189 12.36 3.13 18.71
N TYR A 190 12.13 2.03 17.99
CA TYR A 190 12.27 0.67 18.55
C TYR A 190 13.69 0.34 19.02
N TYR A 191 14.71 1.02 18.47
CA TYR A 191 16.10 0.85 18.88
C TYR A 191 16.51 1.81 19.99
N LEU A 192 15.87 2.98 20.10
CA LEU A 192 16.35 4.13 20.87
C LEU A 192 15.53 4.42 22.13
N LYS A 193 14.23 4.14 22.12
CA LYS A 193 13.34 4.42 23.25
C LYS A 193 13.26 3.25 24.23
N ALA A 194 13.25 3.54 25.52
CA ALA A 194 13.17 2.54 26.60
C ALA A 194 11.86 1.73 26.54
N ASP A 195 10.78 2.32 26.07
CA ASP A 195 9.46 1.68 25.94
C ASP A 195 9.49 0.47 25.00
N PHE A 196 10.40 0.44 24.04
CA PHE A 196 10.58 -0.65 23.07
C PHE A 196 11.71 -1.62 23.40
N ALA A 197 12.29 -1.55 24.62
CA ALA A 197 13.42 -2.40 25.01
C ALA A 197 13.11 -3.90 24.90
N LYS A 198 11.85 -4.31 25.19
CA LYS A 198 11.41 -5.71 25.06
C LYS A 198 11.38 -6.17 23.60
N GLN A 199 10.87 -5.34 22.70
CA GLN A 199 10.80 -5.62 21.27
C GLN A 199 12.21 -5.70 20.66
N LYS A 200 13.12 -4.80 21.05
CA LYS A 200 14.52 -4.83 20.64
C LYS A 200 15.23 -6.12 21.09
N ALA A 201 15.02 -6.56 22.33
CA ALA A 201 15.58 -7.82 22.85
C ALA A 201 14.98 -9.06 22.15
N ALA A 202 13.68 -9.02 21.83
CA ALA A 202 13.02 -10.07 21.05
C ALA A 202 13.59 -10.14 19.63
N TYR A 203 13.86 -9.00 18.99
CA TYR A 203 14.48 -8.92 17.67
C TYR A 203 15.91 -9.52 17.67
N GLU A 204 16.74 -9.26 18.70
CA GLU A 204 18.06 -9.90 18.81
C GLU A 204 17.93 -11.44 18.88
N THR A 205 16.94 -11.92 19.64
CA THR A 205 16.67 -13.37 19.75
C THR A 205 16.20 -13.95 18.41
N TYR A 206 15.33 -13.22 17.69
CA TYR A 206 14.83 -13.59 16.36
C TYR A 206 15.96 -13.63 15.33
N ALA A 207 16.80 -12.60 15.25
CA ALA A 207 17.95 -12.55 14.36
C ALA A 207 18.90 -13.73 14.61
N ALA A 208 19.15 -14.07 15.90
CA ALA A 208 19.95 -15.24 16.26
C ALA A 208 19.28 -16.57 15.85
N LYS A 209 17.93 -16.65 15.88
CA LYS A 209 17.16 -17.83 15.39
C LYS A 209 17.30 -17.97 13.88
N LEU A 210 17.11 -16.88 13.12
CA LEU A 210 17.29 -16.89 11.65
C LEU A 210 18.71 -17.30 11.25
N LEU A 211 19.73 -16.71 11.89
CA LEU A 211 21.13 -17.05 11.63
C LEU A 211 21.45 -18.53 11.93
N ARG A 212 20.81 -19.13 12.96
CA ARG A 212 20.91 -20.60 13.19
C ARG A 212 20.26 -21.41 12.08
N LEU A 213 19.06 -21.02 11.63
CA LEU A 213 18.33 -21.71 10.56
C LEU A 213 19.11 -21.72 9.24
N VAL A 214 19.87 -20.67 8.97
CA VAL A 214 20.75 -20.59 7.78
C VAL A 214 22.19 -21.05 8.05
N ALA A 215 22.44 -21.74 9.17
CA ALA A 215 23.75 -22.28 9.56
C ALA A 215 24.88 -21.22 9.57
N TRP A 216 24.60 -20.02 10.07
CA TRP A 216 25.59 -18.95 10.20
C TRP A 216 26.55 -19.23 11.36
N LYS A 217 27.82 -18.85 11.21
CA LYS A 217 28.84 -19.04 12.26
C LYS A 217 28.59 -18.09 13.44
N ASN A 218 28.64 -18.61 14.66
CA ASN A 218 28.45 -17.85 15.90
C ASN A 218 27.16 -17.00 15.92
N PRO A 219 25.99 -17.58 15.67
CA PRO A 219 24.74 -16.83 15.41
C PRO A 219 24.35 -15.89 16.53
N GLY A 220 24.62 -16.23 17.82
CA GLY A 220 24.29 -15.37 18.95
C GLY A 220 25.14 -14.10 19.00
N GLN A 221 26.45 -14.18 18.73
CA GLN A 221 27.30 -12.99 18.66
C GLN A 221 27.01 -12.16 17.41
N ALA A 222 26.80 -12.83 16.28
CA ALA A 222 26.47 -12.15 15.03
C ALA A 222 25.16 -11.34 15.14
N ALA A 223 24.12 -11.88 15.82
CA ALA A 223 22.88 -11.16 16.06
C ALA A 223 23.06 -9.90 16.93
N LYS A 224 23.90 -9.97 17.98
CA LYS A 224 24.24 -8.79 18.79
C LYS A 224 24.95 -7.72 17.96
N ASP A 225 25.90 -8.14 17.10
CA ASP A 225 26.63 -7.23 16.24
C ASP A 225 25.70 -6.57 15.20
N VAL A 226 24.72 -7.31 14.66
CA VAL A 226 23.66 -6.80 13.78
C VAL A 226 22.80 -5.76 14.49
N VAL A 227 22.27 -6.07 15.67
CA VAL A 227 21.42 -5.12 16.42
C VAL A 227 22.19 -3.87 16.83
N ALA A 228 23.47 -4.00 17.18
CA ALA A 228 24.34 -2.86 17.46
C ALA A 228 24.60 -2.00 16.22
N PHE A 229 24.75 -2.63 15.03
CA PHE A 229 24.86 -1.93 13.76
C PHE A 229 23.58 -1.18 13.40
N GLU A 230 22.43 -1.84 13.47
CA GLU A 230 21.12 -1.23 13.22
C GLU A 230 20.76 -0.12 14.22
N THR A 231 21.24 -0.22 15.48
CA THR A 231 21.10 0.87 16.44
C THR A 231 21.82 2.14 15.96
N LYS A 232 23.02 2.02 15.37
CA LYS A 232 23.70 3.18 14.76
C LYS A 232 22.97 3.73 13.55
N ILE A 233 22.35 2.86 12.74
CA ILE A 233 21.48 3.29 11.63
C ILE A 233 20.32 4.09 12.18
N ALA A 234 19.65 3.59 13.22
CA ALA A 234 18.53 4.25 13.88
C ALA A 234 18.90 5.64 14.44
N GLU A 235 20.10 5.79 15.05
CA GLU A 235 20.61 7.07 15.53
C GLU A 235 20.81 8.08 14.40
N ALA A 236 21.23 7.63 13.21
CA ALA A 236 21.44 8.47 12.04
C ALA A 236 20.17 8.84 11.30
N SER A 237 19.12 8.05 11.43
CA SER A 237 17.87 8.14 10.65
C SER A 237 16.96 9.28 11.12
N TRP A 238 16.20 9.85 10.20
CA TRP A 238 15.13 10.79 10.50
C TRP A 238 13.94 10.10 11.16
N THR A 239 13.17 10.87 11.93
CA THR A 239 11.87 10.43 12.47
C THR A 239 10.80 10.43 11.38
N LYS A 240 9.71 9.67 11.58
CA LYS A 240 8.55 9.68 10.68
C LYS A 240 7.97 11.07 10.46
N ALA A 241 7.91 11.90 11.52
CA ALA A 241 7.45 13.29 11.42
C ALA A 241 8.36 14.14 10.50
N GLN A 242 9.69 13.96 10.58
CA GLN A 242 10.62 14.66 9.69
C GLN A 242 10.49 14.23 8.22
N GLN A 243 10.19 12.95 7.98
CA GLN A 243 10.00 12.42 6.63
C GLN A 243 8.73 12.94 5.94
N ARG A 244 7.77 13.47 6.69
CA ARG A 244 6.55 14.07 6.12
C ARG A 244 6.80 15.36 5.36
N ASP A 245 7.81 16.16 5.72
CA ASP A 245 8.06 17.45 5.07
C ASP A 245 8.54 17.28 3.62
N ILE A 246 7.62 17.46 2.69
CA ILE A 246 7.85 17.30 1.24
C ILE A 246 8.94 18.25 0.70
N ASN A 247 9.16 19.42 1.34
CA ASN A 247 10.25 20.31 0.96
C ASN A 247 11.61 19.79 1.43
N ALA A 248 11.65 19.19 2.63
CA ALA A 248 12.88 18.67 3.21
C ALA A 248 13.41 17.44 2.47
N ILE A 249 12.51 16.61 1.94
CA ILE A 249 12.86 15.38 1.20
C ILE A 249 13.19 15.59 -0.28
N TYR A 250 13.13 16.80 -0.81
CA TYR A 250 13.45 17.07 -2.21
C TYR A 250 14.85 17.69 -2.36
N ASN A 251 15.89 16.86 -2.48
CA ASN A 251 17.29 17.28 -2.62
C ASN A 251 17.93 16.63 -3.85
N PRO A 252 17.75 17.20 -5.06
CA PRO A 252 18.32 16.63 -6.28
C PRO A 252 19.84 16.74 -6.30
N MET A 253 20.50 15.65 -6.68
CA MET A 253 21.96 15.55 -6.83
C MET A 253 22.30 14.71 -8.05
N THR A 254 23.37 15.05 -8.76
CA THR A 254 24.00 14.12 -9.70
C THR A 254 24.62 12.95 -8.94
N VAL A 255 24.85 11.82 -9.61
CA VAL A 255 25.53 10.67 -9.00
C VAL A 255 26.95 11.03 -8.54
N ALA A 256 27.63 11.94 -9.23
CA ALA A 256 28.95 12.43 -8.82
C ALA A 256 28.88 13.28 -7.55
N GLU A 257 27.89 14.20 -7.46
CA GLU A 257 27.64 14.99 -6.25
C GLU A 257 27.25 14.10 -5.07
N LEU A 258 26.42 13.07 -5.28
CA LEU A 258 26.08 12.09 -4.24
C LEU A 258 27.34 11.38 -3.71
N GLY A 259 28.26 10.97 -4.59
CA GLY A 259 29.52 10.34 -4.20
C GLY A 259 30.41 11.27 -3.36
N ALA A 260 30.46 12.55 -3.69
CA ALA A 260 31.17 13.56 -2.91
C ALA A 260 30.47 13.91 -1.59
N PHE A 261 29.14 13.95 -1.59
CA PHE A 261 28.30 14.28 -0.43
C PHE A 261 28.27 13.17 0.62
N ALA A 262 28.24 11.91 0.19
CA ALA A 262 28.20 10.74 1.05
C ALA A 262 29.33 9.75 0.70
N PRO A 263 30.59 10.10 1.00
CA PRO A 263 31.76 9.27 0.70
C PRO A 263 31.77 8.00 1.56
N GLY A 264 32.50 6.98 1.09
CA GLY A 264 32.66 5.71 1.82
C GLY A 264 31.65 4.63 1.45
N PHE A 265 30.77 4.91 0.48
CA PHE A 265 29.83 3.94 -0.10
C PHE A 265 29.99 3.86 -1.63
N ALA A 266 29.87 2.65 -2.18
CA ALA A 266 30.08 2.39 -3.61
C ALA A 266 28.81 2.70 -4.44
N TRP A 267 28.39 3.96 -4.52
CA TRP A 267 27.16 4.40 -5.20
C TRP A 267 27.02 3.89 -6.64
N PRO A 268 28.06 3.95 -7.50
CA PRO A 268 27.94 3.43 -8.86
C PRO A 268 27.69 1.92 -8.91
N VAL A 269 28.23 1.17 -7.94
CA VAL A 269 28.01 -0.29 -7.85
C VAL A 269 26.59 -0.60 -7.46
N LEU A 270 26.06 0.04 -6.40
CA LEU A 270 24.65 -0.08 -5.98
C LEU A 270 23.71 0.23 -7.15
N LEU A 271 23.86 1.43 -7.76
CA LEU A 271 22.95 1.88 -8.82
C LEU A 271 23.00 0.97 -10.05
N LYS A 272 24.19 0.43 -10.39
CA LYS A 272 24.32 -0.52 -11.49
C LYS A 272 23.53 -1.80 -11.22
N GLN A 273 23.65 -2.38 -10.03
CA GLN A 273 22.93 -3.60 -9.65
C GLN A 273 21.43 -3.38 -9.50
N ALA A 274 21.02 -2.17 -9.10
CA ALA A 274 19.63 -1.73 -9.07
C ALA A 274 19.05 -1.42 -10.47
N GLN A 275 19.76 -1.74 -11.58
CA GLN A 275 19.36 -1.39 -12.95
C GLN A 275 19.25 0.14 -13.21
N LEU A 276 19.78 0.96 -12.30
CA LEU A 276 19.78 2.42 -12.34
C LEU A 276 21.11 3.02 -12.83
N GLY A 277 22.02 2.22 -13.41
CA GLY A 277 23.36 2.65 -13.80
C GLY A 277 23.41 3.75 -14.88
N ALA A 278 22.32 3.93 -15.65
CA ALA A 278 22.19 5.02 -16.64
C ALA A 278 21.71 6.35 -16.04
N VAL A 279 21.20 6.33 -14.80
CA VAL A 279 20.65 7.50 -14.12
C VAL A 279 21.75 8.52 -13.83
N LYS A 280 21.51 9.77 -14.18
CA LYS A 280 22.48 10.87 -13.98
C LYS A 280 22.24 11.66 -12.70
N ARG A 281 21.01 11.63 -12.19
CA ARG A 281 20.56 12.41 -11.05
C ARG A 281 19.60 11.58 -10.19
N VAL A 282 19.71 11.72 -8.87
CA VAL A 282 18.80 11.16 -7.88
C VAL A 282 18.25 12.29 -7.00
N ILE A 283 17.10 12.09 -6.40
CA ILE A 283 16.55 12.95 -5.35
C ILE A 283 16.83 12.28 -4.02
N VAL A 284 17.65 12.92 -3.19
CA VAL A 284 17.99 12.41 -1.85
C VAL A 284 16.93 12.89 -0.85
N ALA A 285 16.22 11.96 -0.25
CA ALA A 285 15.13 12.28 0.67
C ALA A 285 15.68 12.75 2.04
N GLU A 286 16.27 11.88 2.82
CA GLU A 286 16.78 12.24 4.16
C GLU A 286 18.22 12.74 4.08
N LYS A 287 18.41 13.96 3.57
CA LYS A 287 19.71 14.54 3.24
C LYS A 287 20.74 14.44 4.37
N SER A 288 20.35 14.67 5.63
CA SER A 288 21.33 14.63 6.73
C SER A 288 21.60 13.20 7.24
N ALA A 289 20.76 12.22 6.90
CA ALA A 289 20.96 10.81 7.26
C ALA A 289 21.91 10.09 6.30
N VAL A 290 21.75 10.29 4.99
CA VAL A 290 22.48 9.55 3.95
C VAL A 290 24.01 9.57 4.13
N PRO A 291 24.69 10.70 4.37
CA PRO A 291 26.14 10.68 4.58
C PRO A 291 26.56 9.99 5.89
N LYS A 292 25.71 10.03 6.94
CA LYS A 292 25.97 9.32 8.19
C LYS A 292 25.85 7.81 7.99
N LEU A 293 24.84 7.35 7.26
CA LEU A 293 24.66 5.93 6.90
C LEU A 293 25.85 5.42 6.06
N ALA A 294 26.30 6.19 5.09
CA ALA A 294 27.48 5.85 4.28
C ALA A 294 28.75 5.73 5.17
N ALA A 295 28.95 6.65 6.11
CA ALA A 295 30.06 6.60 7.06
C ALA A 295 29.96 5.39 8.01
N ILE A 296 28.78 5.09 8.54
CA ILE A 296 28.52 3.89 9.37
C ILE A 296 28.88 2.62 8.59
N TYR A 297 28.44 2.52 7.34
CA TYR A 297 28.80 1.42 6.45
C TYR A 297 30.31 1.27 6.27
N ALA A 298 30.99 2.37 5.96
CA ALA A 298 32.44 2.38 5.72
C ALA A 298 33.27 1.90 6.93
N HIS A 299 32.79 2.15 8.16
CA HIS A 299 33.51 1.80 9.38
C HIS A 299 33.03 0.48 10.04
N THR A 300 31.95 -0.13 9.54
CA THR A 300 31.46 -1.40 10.06
C THR A 300 32.30 -2.57 9.56
N PRO A 301 32.67 -3.55 10.40
CA PRO A 301 33.39 -4.75 9.95
C PRO A 301 32.63 -5.49 8.86
N VAL A 302 33.33 -6.00 7.85
CA VAL A 302 32.74 -6.73 6.71
C VAL A 302 31.92 -7.94 7.20
N GLU A 303 32.40 -8.67 8.21
CA GLU A 303 31.68 -9.83 8.75
C GLU A 303 30.37 -9.44 9.45
N THR A 304 30.28 -8.26 10.08
CA THR A 304 29.02 -7.71 10.62
C THR A 304 28.06 -7.37 9.50
N LEU A 305 28.53 -6.73 8.42
CA LEU A 305 27.70 -6.41 7.24
C LEU A 305 27.18 -7.69 6.56
N LYS A 306 28.02 -8.74 6.46
CA LYS A 306 27.59 -10.05 5.93
C LYS A 306 26.54 -10.71 6.82
N ALA A 307 26.71 -10.67 8.14
CA ALA A 307 25.73 -11.20 9.07
C ALA A 307 24.40 -10.43 9.00
N TRP A 308 24.46 -9.10 8.87
CA TRP A 308 23.31 -8.25 8.66
C TRP A 308 22.58 -8.60 7.36
N GLN A 309 23.29 -8.76 6.24
CA GLN A 309 22.69 -9.22 4.99
C GLN A 309 22.05 -10.61 5.14
N ALA A 310 22.69 -11.55 5.82
CA ALA A 310 22.13 -12.88 6.04
C ALA A 310 20.85 -12.87 6.89
N VAL A 311 20.75 -11.97 7.89
CA VAL A 311 19.52 -11.75 8.66
C VAL A 311 18.43 -11.22 7.73
N HIS A 312 18.70 -10.17 6.94
CA HIS A 312 17.71 -9.58 6.06
C HIS A 312 17.25 -10.53 4.96
N VAL A 313 18.15 -11.29 4.32
CA VAL A 313 17.77 -12.32 3.35
C VAL A 313 16.84 -13.35 3.98
N ALA A 314 17.18 -13.84 5.18
CA ALA A 314 16.37 -14.83 5.86
C ALA A 314 15.03 -14.28 6.35
N ASP A 315 14.97 -13.02 6.80
CA ASP A 315 13.75 -12.34 7.26
C ASP A 315 12.81 -12.04 6.10
N ASN A 316 13.31 -11.42 5.03
CA ASN A 316 12.53 -11.06 3.85
C ASN A 316 11.95 -12.31 3.14
N ALA A 317 12.69 -13.42 3.15
CA ALA A 317 12.23 -14.69 2.58
C ALA A 317 11.37 -15.53 3.53
N ALA A 318 11.38 -15.28 4.85
CA ALA A 318 10.84 -16.18 5.88
C ALA A 318 9.37 -16.57 5.65
N TYR A 319 8.57 -15.67 5.11
CA TYR A 319 7.16 -15.90 4.80
C TYR A 319 6.95 -17.02 3.75
N TYR A 320 7.91 -17.21 2.86
CA TYR A 320 7.89 -18.16 1.74
C TYR A 320 8.67 -19.45 2.04
N LEU A 321 9.31 -19.54 3.20
CA LEU A 321 10.16 -20.65 3.59
C LEU A 321 9.43 -21.67 4.47
N SER A 322 10.16 -22.72 4.88
CA SER A 322 9.67 -23.83 5.71
C SER A 322 9.12 -23.37 7.06
N ALA A 323 8.33 -24.22 7.70
CA ALA A 323 7.65 -23.94 8.96
C ALA A 323 8.53 -23.27 10.03
N PRO A 324 9.81 -23.69 10.29
CA PRO A 324 10.65 -23.01 11.28
C PRO A 324 10.93 -21.52 11.02
N PHE A 325 11.01 -21.13 9.73
CA PHE A 325 11.16 -19.72 9.34
C PHE A 325 9.83 -18.96 9.48
N ALA A 326 8.75 -19.52 8.93
CA ALA A 326 7.42 -18.91 8.99
C ALA A 326 6.92 -18.72 10.44
N GLU A 327 7.20 -19.68 11.34
CA GLU A 327 6.91 -19.56 12.76
C GLU A 327 7.77 -18.49 13.45
N ALA A 328 9.06 -18.42 13.12
CA ALA A 328 9.94 -17.40 13.66
C ALA A 328 9.49 -15.99 13.23
N TYR A 329 9.12 -15.84 11.96
CA TYR A 329 8.57 -14.61 11.41
C TYR A 329 7.28 -14.21 12.13
N PHE A 330 6.32 -15.13 12.26
CA PHE A 330 5.08 -14.89 12.99
C PHE A 330 5.32 -14.45 14.44
N ASP A 331 6.17 -15.17 15.18
CA ASP A 331 6.47 -14.83 16.57
C ASP A 331 7.04 -13.42 16.73
N MET A 332 7.84 -12.94 15.77
CA MET A 332 8.44 -11.61 15.82
C MET A 332 7.50 -10.55 15.28
N HIS A 333 7.11 -10.64 14.01
CA HIS A 333 6.42 -9.55 13.30
C HIS A 333 4.93 -9.45 13.66
N ASN A 334 4.25 -10.59 13.77
CA ASN A 334 2.82 -10.60 14.03
C ASN A 334 2.51 -10.61 15.52
N LYS A 335 3.12 -11.52 16.28
CA LYS A 335 2.82 -11.69 17.70
C LYS A 335 3.48 -10.62 18.57
N THR A 336 4.82 -10.46 18.46
CA THR A 336 5.57 -9.54 19.32
C THR A 336 5.36 -8.08 18.97
N LEU A 337 5.35 -7.72 17.68
CA LEU A 337 5.21 -6.34 17.25
C LEU A 337 3.75 -5.90 17.11
N SER A 338 2.86 -6.77 16.65
CA SER A 338 1.47 -6.41 16.34
C SER A 338 0.44 -6.96 17.32
N GLY A 339 0.83 -7.87 18.23
CA GLY A 339 -0.08 -8.43 19.26
C GLY A 339 -1.03 -9.53 18.78
N GLN A 340 -0.86 -10.03 17.55
CA GLN A 340 -1.64 -11.11 16.98
C GLN A 340 -1.42 -12.41 17.76
N GLN A 341 -2.49 -13.16 18.06
CA GLN A 341 -2.42 -14.33 18.98
C GLN A 341 -2.21 -15.66 18.25
N ALA A 342 -2.69 -15.79 17.02
CA ALA A 342 -2.58 -17.00 16.21
C ALA A 342 -2.09 -16.65 14.80
N GLN A 343 -1.32 -17.56 14.19
CA GLN A 343 -0.87 -17.38 12.82
C GLN A 343 -2.05 -17.41 11.85
N THR A 344 -2.04 -16.51 10.89
CA THR A 344 -3.02 -16.45 9.80
C THR A 344 -3.06 -17.78 9.05
N ALA A 345 -4.25 -18.26 8.71
CA ALA A 345 -4.45 -19.54 8.02
C ALA A 345 -3.64 -19.62 6.72
N ARG A 346 -3.09 -20.80 6.40
CA ARG A 346 -2.21 -21.00 5.23
C ARG A 346 -2.80 -20.45 3.94
N TRP A 347 -4.09 -20.72 3.67
CA TRP A 347 -4.74 -20.25 2.46
C TRP A 347 -4.81 -18.73 2.36
N LYS A 348 -5.01 -18.00 3.48
CA LYS A 348 -4.96 -16.54 3.51
C LYS A 348 -3.55 -16.05 3.19
N ARG A 349 -2.54 -16.65 3.82
CA ARG A 349 -1.13 -16.35 3.51
C ARG A 349 -0.80 -16.60 2.05
N GLY A 350 -1.35 -17.66 1.44
CA GLY A 350 -1.22 -17.94 0.02
C GLY A 350 -1.90 -16.89 -0.87
N VAL A 351 -3.07 -16.40 -0.46
CA VAL A 351 -3.74 -15.28 -1.13
C VAL A 351 -2.84 -14.04 -1.09
N HIS A 352 -2.30 -13.67 0.07
CA HIS A 352 -1.40 -12.52 0.22
C HIS A 352 -0.12 -12.68 -0.59
N ALA A 353 0.48 -13.86 -0.61
CA ALA A 353 1.69 -14.14 -1.40
C ALA A 353 1.48 -13.91 -2.90
N VAL A 354 0.30 -14.24 -3.43
CA VAL A 354 -0.01 -14.11 -4.86
C VAL A 354 -0.55 -12.72 -5.23
N SER A 355 -1.42 -12.13 -4.39
CA SER A 355 -2.12 -10.88 -4.72
C SER A 355 -1.51 -9.62 -4.08
N GLY A 356 -0.54 -9.76 -3.21
CA GLY A 356 -0.17 -8.74 -2.23
C GLY A 356 -1.10 -8.75 -1.01
N GLY A 357 -0.56 -8.36 0.14
CA GLY A 357 -1.32 -8.24 1.38
C GLY A 357 -1.96 -6.86 1.52
N ASP A 358 -2.91 -6.76 2.43
CA ASP A 358 -3.41 -5.48 2.93
C ASP A 358 -2.60 -5.12 4.20
N TYR A 359 -2.05 -3.91 4.27
CA TYR A 359 -1.27 -3.44 5.42
C TYR A 359 -2.03 -3.51 6.75
N LEU A 360 -3.36 -3.57 6.69
CA LEU A 360 -4.24 -3.71 7.86
C LEU A 360 -4.27 -5.13 8.43
N THR A 361 -3.86 -6.15 7.67
CA THR A 361 -3.89 -7.54 8.14
C THR A 361 -2.74 -7.89 9.08
N GLY A 362 -1.74 -7.02 9.20
CA GLY A 362 -0.53 -7.27 10.00
C GLY A 362 0.50 -8.16 9.30
N ASP A 363 0.16 -8.75 8.16
CA ASP A 363 1.12 -9.47 7.33
C ASP A 363 1.95 -8.45 6.53
N ARG A 364 3.26 -8.46 6.75
CA ARG A 364 4.21 -7.58 6.04
C ARG A 364 4.49 -8.04 4.60
N VAL A 365 3.63 -8.87 4.04
CA VAL A 365 3.69 -9.26 2.63
C VAL A 365 3.13 -8.09 1.83
N ASP A 366 3.96 -7.09 1.70
CA ASP A 366 3.71 -5.96 0.82
C ASP A 366 3.58 -6.44 -0.63
N THR A 367 3.54 -5.53 -1.54
CA THR A 367 3.45 -5.77 -2.98
C THR A 367 4.71 -6.44 -3.60
N PHE A 368 5.69 -6.86 -2.78
CA PHE A 368 6.94 -7.43 -3.27
C PHE A 368 6.74 -8.81 -3.87
N GLY A 369 7.14 -8.98 -5.11
CA GLY A 369 7.24 -10.29 -5.75
C GLY A 369 5.91 -11.02 -5.93
N ASN A 370 4.80 -10.33 -6.20
CA ASN A 370 3.48 -10.92 -6.38
C ASN A 370 2.90 -10.66 -7.78
N LEU A 371 1.74 -11.25 -8.04
CA LEU A 371 0.96 -11.07 -9.27
C LEU A 371 -0.28 -10.18 -9.05
N GLY A 372 -0.20 -9.21 -8.13
CA GLY A 372 -1.34 -8.41 -7.67
C GLY A 372 -2.13 -7.75 -8.80
N TRP A 373 -1.47 -7.22 -9.81
CA TRP A 373 -2.14 -6.61 -10.96
C TRP A 373 -2.84 -7.62 -11.86
N ALA A 374 -2.27 -8.82 -12.03
CA ALA A 374 -2.93 -9.91 -12.77
C ALA A 374 -4.18 -10.40 -12.04
N VAL A 375 -4.06 -10.60 -10.71
CA VAL A 375 -5.19 -10.96 -9.84
C VAL A 375 -6.26 -9.88 -9.86
N GLY A 376 -5.86 -8.60 -9.82
CA GLY A 376 -6.75 -7.44 -9.87
C GLY A 376 -7.62 -7.37 -11.12
N GLN A 377 -7.09 -7.76 -12.27
CA GLN A 377 -7.87 -7.86 -13.52
C GLN A 377 -9.01 -8.88 -13.37
N LEU A 378 -8.70 -10.07 -12.86
CA LEU A 378 -9.72 -11.12 -12.67
C LEU A 378 -10.73 -10.73 -11.59
N TYR A 379 -10.27 -10.07 -10.50
CA TYR A 379 -11.14 -9.58 -9.43
C TYR A 379 -12.13 -8.55 -9.93
N ALA A 380 -11.64 -7.51 -10.61
CA ALA A 380 -12.49 -6.44 -11.14
C ALA A 380 -13.51 -6.95 -12.15
N ALA A 381 -13.08 -7.82 -13.08
CA ALA A 381 -13.97 -8.42 -14.08
C ALA A 381 -15.13 -9.22 -13.46
N LYS A 382 -14.90 -9.85 -12.30
CA LYS A 382 -15.91 -10.70 -11.63
C LYS A 382 -16.75 -9.95 -10.60
N TYR A 383 -16.18 -9.00 -9.87
CA TYR A 383 -16.80 -8.43 -8.67
C TYR A 383 -17.11 -6.94 -8.73
N PHE A 384 -16.73 -6.23 -9.80
CA PHE A 384 -17.01 -4.81 -9.95
C PHE A 384 -17.84 -4.52 -11.20
N PRO A 385 -19.17 -4.40 -11.08
CA PRO A 385 -20.05 -4.17 -12.22
C PRO A 385 -19.95 -2.73 -12.74
N PRO A 386 -20.11 -2.50 -14.05
CA PRO A 386 -20.05 -1.16 -14.66
C PRO A 386 -21.03 -0.14 -14.05
N GLN A 387 -22.18 -0.59 -13.56
CA GLN A 387 -23.16 0.26 -12.89
C GLN A 387 -22.60 0.91 -11.61
N SER A 388 -21.77 0.20 -10.85
CA SER A 388 -21.12 0.74 -9.66
C SER A 388 -20.14 1.87 -10.04
N LYS A 389 -19.39 1.72 -11.14
CA LYS A 389 -18.49 2.76 -11.64
C LYS A 389 -19.25 4.05 -11.94
N ALA A 390 -20.35 3.98 -12.69
CA ALA A 390 -21.15 5.15 -13.05
C ALA A 390 -21.69 5.90 -11.83
N LYS A 391 -22.18 5.18 -10.81
CA LYS A 391 -22.67 5.82 -9.56
C LYS A 391 -21.56 6.49 -8.75
N ILE A 392 -20.35 5.93 -8.72
CA ILE A 392 -19.21 6.57 -8.07
C ILE A 392 -18.76 7.82 -8.83
N GLU A 393 -18.75 7.77 -10.16
CA GLU A 393 -18.42 8.93 -11.00
C GLU A 393 -19.41 10.09 -10.77
N GLU A 394 -20.71 9.81 -10.58
CA GLU A 394 -21.72 10.78 -10.20
C GLU A 394 -21.45 11.39 -8.81
N LEU A 395 -21.17 10.56 -7.79
CA LEU A 395 -20.81 11.02 -6.46
C LEU A 395 -19.58 11.93 -6.48
N VAL A 396 -18.54 11.55 -7.23
CA VAL A 396 -17.33 12.36 -7.39
C VAL A 396 -17.65 13.72 -8.01
N ALA A 397 -18.48 13.77 -9.05
CA ALA A 397 -18.87 15.03 -9.69
C ALA A 397 -19.59 15.96 -8.69
N ASN A 398 -20.51 15.44 -7.90
CA ASN A 398 -21.23 16.20 -6.87
C ASN A 398 -20.30 16.70 -5.76
N LEU A 399 -19.35 15.86 -5.29
CA LEU A 399 -18.37 16.29 -4.29
C LEU A 399 -17.41 17.36 -4.83
N LYS A 400 -16.97 17.26 -6.09
CA LYS A 400 -16.16 18.32 -6.74
C LYS A 400 -16.93 19.64 -6.82
N ALA A 401 -18.22 19.60 -7.16
CA ALA A 401 -19.06 20.81 -7.21
C ALA A 401 -19.22 21.44 -5.80
N ALA A 402 -19.50 20.64 -4.79
CA ALA A 402 -19.57 21.10 -3.41
C ALA A 402 -18.23 21.69 -2.92
N TYR A 403 -17.11 21.06 -3.31
CA TYR A 403 -15.77 21.57 -2.95
C TYR A 403 -15.50 22.92 -3.62
N HIS A 404 -15.82 23.05 -4.90
CA HIS A 404 -15.72 24.32 -5.64
C HIS A 404 -16.49 25.43 -4.91
N ALA A 405 -17.77 25.20 -4.62
CA ALA A 405 -18.63 26.15 -3.90
C ALA A 405 -18.08 26.51 -2.51
N ARG A 406 -17.48 25.54 -1.79
CA ARG A 406 -16.88 25.76 -0.49
C ARG A 406 -15.62 26.62 -0.58
N ILE A 407 -14.71 26.37 -1.53
CA ILE A 407 -13.51 27.20 -1.74
C ILE A 407 -13.92 28.66 -2.02
N GLU A 408 -14.92 28.89 -2.86
CA GLU A 408 -15.41 30.25 -3.16
C GLU A 408 -15.91 30.98 -1.91
N LYS A 409 -16.56 30.27 -0.97
CA LYS A 409 -17.14 30.83 0.25
C LYS A 409 -16.14 31.02 1.41
N LEU A 410 -14.89 30.49 1.32
CA LEU A 410 -13.91 30.67 2.39
C LEU A 410 -13.63 32.16 2.63
N ASP A 411 -13.79 32.62 3.84
CA ASP A 411 -13.60 34.03 4.23
C ASP A 411 -12.14 34.40 4.58
N TRP A 412 -11.33 33.39 4.89
CA TRP A 412 -9.93 33.56 5.29
C TRP A 412 -8.92 33.36 4.15
N MET A 413 -9.34 32.91 2.98
CA MET A 413 -8.51 32.71 1.80
C MET A 413 -8.74 33.84 0.80
N GLY A 414 -7.66 34.50 0.37
CA GLY A 414 -7.71 35.58 -0.59
C GLY A 414 -8.05 35.13 -2.03
N PRO A 415 -8.48 36.08 -2.90
CA PRO A 415 -8.92 35.74 -4.26
C PRO A 415 -7.88 35.04 -5.12
N ALA A 416 -6.60 35.43 -4.99
CA ALA A 416 -5.51 34.81 -5.78
C ALA A 416 -5.32 33.33 -5.42
N THR A 417 -5.26 33.01 -4.13
CA THR A 417 -5.14 31.62 -3.67
C THR A 417 -6.37 30.79 -4.01
N LYS A 418 -7.59 31.37 -3.91
CA LYS A 418 -8.82 30.71 -4.35
C LYS A 418 -8.79 30.29 -5.81
N GLN A 419 -8.33 31.20 -6.71
CA GLN A 419 -8.23 30.89 -8.15
C GLN A 419 -7.30 29.72 -8.43
N GLU A 420 -6.11 29.70 -7.79
CA GLU A 420 -5.17 28.59 -7.93
C GLU A 420 -5.72 27.29 -7.31
N ALA A 421 -6.42 27.36 -6.17
CA ALA A 421 -7.07 26.22 -5.53
C ALA A 421 -8.16 25.62 -6.44
N LEU A 422 -9.02 26.44 -7.04
CA LEU A 422 -10.05 26.01 -7.99
C LEU A 422 -9.43 25.38 -9.24
N LYS A 423 -8.39 26.02 -9.80
CA LYS A 423 -7.63 25.44 -10.92
C LYS A 423 -7.05 24.07 -10.54
N LYS A 424 -6.50 23.93 -9.35
CA LYS A 424 -5.94 22.66 -8.88
C LYS A 424 -7.02 21.59 -8.77
N LEU A 425 -8.17 21.89 -8.17
CA LEU A 425 -9.30 20.96 -8.05
C LEU A 425 -9.73 20.42 -9.42
N GLU A 426 -9.72 21.23 -10.48
CA GLU A 426 -10.08 20.80 -11.83
C GLU A 426 -9.05 19.88 -12.49
N THR A 427 -7.78 19.92 -12.06
CA THR A 427 -6.72 19.11 -12.68
C THR A 427 -6.66 17.65 -12.21
N TYR A 428 -7.39 17.30 -11.16
CA TYR A 428 -7.42 15.92 -10.67
C TYR A 428 -8.10 14.96 -11.65
N THR A 429 -7.39 13.90 -11.97
CA THR A 429 -7.93 12.73 -12.69
C THR A 429 -8.57 11.79 -11.68
N ILE A 430 -9.83 11.44 -11.89
CA ILE A 430 -10.53 10.49 -11.03
C ILE A 430 -10.47 9.10 -11.66
N LYS A 431 -10.07 8.12 -10.87
CA LYS A 431 -9.87 6.74 -11.29
C LYS A 431 -10.71 5.81 -10.42
N VAL A 432 -11.58 5.02 -11.04
CA VAL A 432 -12.59 4.20 -10.33
C VAL A 432 -12.52 2.75 -10.76
N GLY A 433 -12.41 1.86 -9.79
CA GLY A 433 -12.52 0.42 -9.95
C GLY A 433 -11.22 -0.26 -10.37
N TYR A 434 -10.75 -0.01 -11.57
CA TYR A 434 -9.57 -0.66 -12.16
C TYR A 434 -8.95 0.19 -13.28
N PRO A 435 -7.65 0.02 -13.58
CA PRO A 435 -6.98 0.76 -14.65
C PRO A 435 -7.47 0.33 -16.04
N ASP A 436 -7.54 1.29 -16.98
CA ASP A 436 -7.93 1.03 -18.36
C ASP A 436 -6.89 0.18 -19.14
N HIS A 437 -5.64 0.20 -18.69
CA HIS A 437 -4.53 -0.58 -19.24
C HIS A 437 -4.02 -1.60 -18.23
N ALA A 438 -4.12 -2.86 -18.63
CA ALA A 438 -3.60 -3.96 -17.82
C ALA A 438 -2.07 -3.96 -17.80
N ARG A 439 -1.45 -4.27 -16.64
CA ARG A 439 -0.02 -4.52 -16.57
C ARG A 439 0.32 -5.81 -17.31
N ASP A 440 1.39 -5.80 -18.12
CA ASP A 440 1.83 -6.96 -18.89
C ASP A 440 2.68 -7.92 -18.03
N TYR A 441 2.19 -9.15 -17.88
CA TYR A 441 2.89 -10.25 -17.23
C TYR A 441 3.38 -11.31 -18.23
N SER A 442 3.36 -11.05 -19.54
CA SER A 442 3.71 -12.05 -20.57
C SER A 442 5.12 -12.63 -20.35
N ALA A 443 6.09 -11.81 -19.97
CA ALA A 443 7.47 -12.20 -19.72
C ALA A 443 7.69 -12.94 -18.37
N VAL A 444 6.74 -12.89 -17.45
CA VAL A 444 6.89 -13.51 -16.11
C VAL A 444 6.65 -15.02 -16.21
N VAL A 445 7.68 -15.79 -15.92
CA VAL A 445 7.58 -17.26 -15.85
C VAL A 445 7.23 -17.68 -14.42
N VAL A 446 6.12 -18.39 -14.25
CA VAL A 446 5.67 -18.93 -12.96
C VAL A 446 5.69 -20.47 -13.02
N ARG A 447 6.22 -21.10 -11.96
CA ARG A 447 6.32 -22.55 -11.82
C ARG A 447 5.63 -23.00 -10.54
N ASP A 448 4.99 -24.15 -10.57
CA ASP A 448 4.26 -24.69 -9.42
C ASP A 448 5.15 -25.37 -8.38
N ASP A 449 6.46 -25.55 -8.69
CA ASP A 449 7.47 -26.17 -7.82
C ASP A 449 8.60 -25.19 -7.37
N ASP A 450 8.49 -23.89 -7.64
CA ASP A 450 9.56 -22.92 -7.40
C ASP A 450 9.00 -21.60 -6.79
N LEU A 451 8.55 -21.68 -5.55
CA LEU A 451 7.91 -20.54 -4.85
C LEU A 451 8.84 -19.33 -4.75
N VAL A 452 10.05 -19.51 -4.23
CA VAL A 452 11.04 -18.42 -4.05
C VAL A 452 11.40 -17.79 -5.40
N GLY A 453 11.66 -18.62 -6.42
CA GLY A 453 11.93 -18.11 -7.75
C GLY A 453 10.71 -17.42 -8.40
N ASN A 454 9.47 -17.79 -8.06
CA ASN A 454 8.29 -17.05 -8.51
C ASN A 454 8.25 -15.64 -7.93
N VAL A 455 8.56 -15.50 -6.63
CA VAL A 455 8.64 -14.20 -5.95
C VAL A 455 9.70 -13.30 -6.58
N THR A 456 10.92 -13.80 -6.79
CA THR A 456 12.01 -12.98 -7.36
C THR A 456 11.73 -12.60 -8.82
N ARG A 457 11.19 -13.51 -9.64
CA ARG A 457 10.81 -13.18 -11.04
C ARG A 457 9.67 -12.16 -11.13
N ALA A 458 8.70 -12.21 -10.22
CA ALA A 458 7.64 -11.21 -10.15
C ALA A 458 8.19 -9.85 -9.70
N ALA A 459 9.06 -9.82 -8.68
CA ALA A 459 9.74 -8.60 -8.21
C ALA A 459 10.61 -7.98 -9.31
N GLU A 460 11.35 -8.80 -10.07
CA GLU A 460 12.17 -8.34 -11.19
C GLU A 460 11.31 -7.70 -12.29
N ALA A 461 10.15 -8.29 -12.60
CA ALA A 461 9.23 -7.72 -13.59
C ALA A 461 8.65 -6.38 -13.12
N ASP A 462 8.22 -6.28 -11.88
CA ASP A 462 7.72 -5.04 -11.30
C ASP A 462 8.81 -3.96 -11.26
N TRP A 463 10.01 -4.28 -10.80
CA TRP A 463 11.11 -3.33 -10.77
C TRP A 463 11.51 -2.86 -12.18
N SER A 464 11.57 -3.78 -13.15
CA SER A 464 11.85 -3.45 -14.55
C SER A 464 10.80 -2.50 -15.14
N PHE A 465 9.52 -2.67 -14.80
CA PHE A 465 8.46 -1.74 -15.16
C PHE A 465 8.73 -0.34 -14.62
N PHE A 466 9.06 -0.21 -13.34
CA PHE A 466 9.37 1.08 -12.72
C PHE A 466 10.61 1.75 -13.30
N VAL A 467 11.67 0.99 -13.58
CA VAL A 467 12.90 1.51 -14.20
C VAL A 467 12.64 1.97 -15.65
N ALA A 468 11.84 1.23 -16.41
CA ALA A 468 11.50 1.59 -17.79
C ALA A 468 10.80 2.95 -17.89
N ARG A 469 9.97 3.32 -16.91
CA ARG A 469 9.25 4.61 -16.84
C ARG A 469 10.20 5.82 -16.81
N LEU A 470 11.41 5.68 -16.29
CA LEU A 470 12.41 6.77 -16.24
C LEU A 470 12.80 7.30 -17.63
N ASN A 471 12.53 6.54 -18.70
CA ASN A 471 12.88 6.90 -20.08
C ASN A 471 11.69 7.48 -20.86
N GLY A 472 10.50 7.59 -20.22
CA GLY A 472 9.27 8.06 -20.83
C GLY A 472 8.67 9.29 -20.15
N PRO A 473 7.62 9.86 -20.74
CA PRO A 473 6.81 10.86 -20.06
C PRO A 473 6.04 10.21 -18.90
N VAL A 474 5.57 11.05 -17.96
CA VAL A 474 4.69 10.59 -16.88
C VAL A 474 3.36 10.10 -17.47
N ASP A 475 3.03 8.85 -17.19
CA ASP A 475 1.73 8.27 -17.51
C ASP A 475 0.75 8.57 -16.35
N ARG A 476 -0.16 9.52 -16.59
CA ARG A 476 -1.17 9.91 -15.61
C ARG A 476 -2.32 8.91 -15.48
N LEU A 477 -2.39 7.88 -16.33
CA LEU A 477 -3.41 6.82 -16.26
C LEU A 477 -2.93 5.62 -15.43
N ASP A 478 -1.65 5.55 -15.07
CA ASP A 478 -1.10 4.49 -14.24
C ASP A 478 -1.65 4.56 -12.80
N TRP A 479 -1.65 3.42 -12.12
CA TRP A 479 -2.16 3.27 -10.75
C TRP A 479 -1.06 2.76 -9.84
N THR A 480 -1.13 3.08 -8.55
CA THR A 480 -0.21 2.56 -7.53
C THR A 480 -0.83 1.49 -6.62
N MET A 481 -2.15 1.42 -6.55
CA MET A 481 -2.88 0.36 -5.84
C MET A 481 -3.57 -0.59 -6.82
N THR A 482 -3.55 -1.88 -6.51
CA THR A 482 -4.23 -2.91 -7.31
C THR A 482 -5.75 -2.86 -7.14
N PRO A 483 -6.53 -3.34 -8.12
CA PRO A 483 -8.00 -3.26 -8.07
C PRO A 483 -8.65 -3.95 -6.87
N GLN A 484 -8.04 -4.98 -6.29
CA GLN A 484 -8.55 -5.69 -5.11
C GLN A 484 -8.18 -5.01 -3.79
N THR A 485 -7.39 -3.95 -3.79
CA THR A 485 -6.99 -3.22 -2.58
C THR A 485 -8.20 -2.55 -1.95
N ASN A 486 -8.37 -2.76 -0.63
CA ASN A 486 -9.46 -2.18 0.15
C ASN A 486 -9.02 -0.84 0.75
N ASP A 487 -8.64 0.09 -0.13
CA ASP A 487 -8.18 1.43 0.21
C ASP A 487 -8.42 2.41 -0.94
N ALA A 488 -8.12 3.71 -0.70
CA ALA A 488 -8.13 4.78 -1.69
C ALA A 488 -6.86 5.64 -1.53
N TYR A 489 -6.56 6.51 -2.48
CA TYR A 489 -5.43 7.43 -2.34
C TYR A 489 -5.54 8.68 -3.22
N ASN A 490 -4.90 9.77 -2.77
CA ASN A 490 -4.55 10.93 -3.58
C ASN A 490 -3.06 10.83 -3.97
N GLY A 491 -2.77 10.72 -5.26
CA GLY A 491 -1.46 10.33 -5.76
C GLY A 491 -0.63 11.44 -6.41
N SER A 492 0.66 11.18 -6.57
CA SER A 492 1.65 12.05 -7.23
C SER A 492 1.32 12.32 -8.72
N LEU A 493 0.50 11.49 -9.34
CA LEU A 493 -0.01 11.66 -10.70
C LEU A 493 -1.15 12.70 -10.81
N ARG A 494 -1.45 13.43 -9.76
CA ARG A 494 -2.63 14.30 -9.63
C ARG A 494 -3.91 13.50 -9.88
N ASP A 495 -4.00 12.41 -9.22
CA ASP A 495 -5.09 11.46 -9.33
C ASP A 495 -5.68 11.15 -7.95
N ILE A 496 -6.95 10.80 -7.98
CA ILE A 496 -7.67 10.28 -6.83
C ILE A 496 -8.23 8.93 -7.25
N VAL A 497 -7.88 7.90 -6.53
CA VAL A 497 -8.07 6.53 -6.97
C VAL A 497 -8.88 5.74 -5.96
N PHE A 498 -9.94 5.09 -6.46
CA PHE A 498 -10.84 4.22 -5.69
C PHE A 498 -10.82 2.82 -6.31
N PRO A 499 -9.97 1.90 -5.85
CA PRO A 499 -9.95 0.52 -6.30
C PRO A 499 -11.30 -0.19 -6.08
N ALA A 500 -11.59 -1.21 -6.88
CA ALA A 500 -12.82 -2.00 -6.77
C ALA A 500 -13.00 -2.65 -5.38
N GLY A 501 -11.89 -2.93 -4.70
CA GLY A 501 -11.89 -3.55 -3.37
C GLY A 501 -12.59 -2.72 -2.30
N ILE A 502 -12.43 -1.39 -2.28
CA ILE A 502 -13.11 -0.53 -1.31
C ILE A 502 -14.57 -0.22 -1.71
N LEU A 503 -14.89 -0.34 -3.00
CA LEU A 503 -16.21 0.00 -3.55
C LEU A 503 -17.22 -1.15 -3.37
N GLN A 504 -17.38 -1.60 -2.12
CA GLN A 504 -18.29 -2.66 -1.73
C GLN A 504 -19.01 -2.31 -0.41
N PRO A 505 -20.17 -2.93 -0.13
CA PRO A 505 -20.89 -2.73 1.13
C PRO A 505 -20.01 -3.04 2.37
N PRO A 506 -20.18 -2.27 3.44
CA PRO A 506 -21.13 -1.16 3.62
C PRO A 506 -20.54 0.23 3.27
N ILE A 507 -19.33 0.34 2.76
CA ILE A 507 -18.71 1.61 2.35
C ILE A 507 -19.47 2.19 1.14
N PHE A 508 -19.79 1.32 0.17
CA PHE A 508 -20.59 1.68 -0.99
C PHE A 508 -21.57 0.53 -1.35
N ASP A 509 -22.84 0.84 -1.41
CA ASP A 509 -23.88 -0.07 -1.90
C ASP A 509 -24.75 0.68 -2.91
N PRO A 510 -24.73 0.29 -4.20
CA PRO A 510 -25.52 0.95 -5.24
C PRO A 510 -27.03 0.91 -4.98
N ASN A 511 -27.48 0.07 -4.05
CA ASN A 511 -28.88 -0.11 -3.68
C ASN A 511 -29.26 0.53 -2.32
N ALA A 512 -28.27 1.11 -1.60
CA ALA A 512 -28.51 1.84 -0.37
C ALA A 512 -29.10 3.24 -0.63
N ASP A 513 -29.69 3.81 0.42
CA ASP A 513 -30.11 5.21 0.40
C ASP A 513 -28.93 6.13 0.04
N PRO A 514 -29.10 7.15 -0.81
CA PRO A 514 -28.02 8.07 -1.15
C PRO A 514 -27.28 8.65 0.06
N ALA A 515 -27.97 9.00 1.16
CA ALA A 515 -27.34 9.51 2.37
C ALA A 515 -26.29 8.54 2.94
N VAL A 516 -26.52 7.22 2.83
CA VAL A 516 -25.59 6.18 3.28
C VAL A 516 -24.32 6.20 2.42
N ASN A 517 -24.47 6.28 1.09
CA ASN A 517 -23.33 6.34 0.18
C ASN A 517 -22.54 7.65 0.31
N TYR A 518 -23.24 8.80 0.52
CA TYR A 518 -22.53 10.06 0.80
C TYR A 518 -21.80 10.01 2.15
N GLY A 519 -22.40 9.44 3.19
CA GLY A 519 -21.75 9.29 4.50
C GLY A 519 -20.63 8.24 4.53
N GLY A 520 -20.69 7.22 3.67
CA GLY A 520 -19.68 6.16 3.50
C GLY A 520 -18.61 6.55 2.49
N VAL A 521 -18.75 6.08 1.25
CA VAL A 521 -17.77 6.35 0.19
C VAL A 521 -17.62 7.83 -0.14
N GLY A 522 -18.70 8.63 -0.01
CA GLY A 522 -18.64 10.08 -0.22
C GLY A 522 -17.69 10.77 0.76
N GLY A 523 -17.70 10.36 2.05
CA GLY A 523 -16.74 10.82 3.04
C GLY A 523 -15.30 10.50 2.64
N ILE A 524 -15.03 9.30 2.11
CA ILE A 524 -13.70 8.88 1.61
C ILE A 524 -13.31 9.67 0.36
N ILE A 525 -14.22 9.88 -0.59
CA ILE A 525 -13.96 10.69 -1.79
C ILE A 525 -13.58 12.12 -1.39
N GLY A 526 -14.32 12.72 -0.45
CA GLY A 526 -14.02 14.05 0.07
C GLY A 526 -12.69 14.12 0.82
N HIS A 527 -12.33 13.07 1.57
CA HIS A 527 -11.04 12.90 2.24
C HIS A 527 -9.89 12.93 1.22
N GLU A 528 -9.96 12.10 0.19
CA GLU A 528 -8.92 12.08 -0.86
C GLU A 528 -8.82 13.42 -1.63
N LEU A 529 -9.96 14.06 -1.92
CA LEU A 529 -9.96 15.40 -2.51
C LEU A 529 -9.26 16.41 -1.60
N THR A 530 -9.47 16.30 -0.28
CA THR A 530 -8.93 17.24 0.71
C THR A 530 -7.42 17.08 0.90
N HIS A 531 -6.84 15.88 0.71
CA HIS A 531 -5.40 15.69 0.69
C HIS A 531 -4.66 16.60 -0.31
N GLY A 532 -5.30 16.99 -1.39
CA GLY A 532 -4.75 17.99 -2.28
C GLY A 532 -4.50 19.37 -1.65
N PHE A 533 -5.11 19.64 -0.50
CA PHE A 533 -5.12 20.92 0.19
C PHE A 533 -4.74 20.83 1.67
N ASP A 534 -4.29 19.67 2.16
CA ASP A 534 -3.78 19.46 3.51
C ASP A 534 -2.44 20.17 3.73
N ASP A 535 -1.78 19.93 4.88
CA ASP A 535 -0.51 20.59 5.26
C ASP A 535 0.64 20.31 4.28
N GLU A 536 0.64 19.18 3.59
CA GLU A 536 1.64 18.83 2.56
C GLU A 536 1.11 19.02 1.14
N GLY A 537 -0.12 18.57 0.86
CA GLY A 537 -0.72 18.69 -0.47
C GLY A 537 -0.85 20.13 -0.95
N ARG A 538 -1.11 21.08 -0.05
CA ARG A 538 -1.14 22.53 -0.37
C ARG A 538 0.17 23.06 -0.97
N LYS A 539 1.29 22.34 -0.77
CA LYS A 539 2.60 22.72 -1.32
C LYS A 539 2.79 22.31 -2.79
N ILE A 540 1.89 21.52 -3.32
CA ILE A 540 1.85 21.09 -4.73
C ILE A 540 0.84 21.96 -5.48
N ASP A 541 1.26 22.55 -6.60
CA ASP A 541 0.40 23.40 -7.42
C ASP A 541 -0.52 22.62 -8.37
N ALA A 542 -1.32 23.32 -9.16
CA ALA A 542 -2.24 22.76 -10.15
C ALA A 542 -1.55 21.94 -11.26
N ASP A 543 -0.27 22.20 -11.52
CA ASP A 543 0.51 21.45 -12.50
C ASP A 543 1.18 20.21 -11.91
N GLY A 544 1.05 19.99 -10.58
CA GLY A 544 1.66 18.91 -9.83
C GLY A 544 3.09 19.21 -9.38
N ALA A 545 3.53 20.47 -9.45
CA ALA A 545 4.86 20.86 -9.05
C ALA A 545 4.91 21.34 -7.58
N LEU A 546 5.95 20.92 -6.86
CA LEU A 546 6.28 21.43 -5.54
C LEU A 546 6.66 22.91 -5.64
N ARG A 547 5.71 23.77 -5.35
CA ARG A 547 5.81 25.24 -5.50
C ARG A 547 4.93 25.91 -4.46
N ASP A 548 5.45 26.96 -3.84
CA ASP A 548 4.63 27.86 -3.01
C ASP A 548 3.76 28.74 -3.92
N TRP A 549 2.46 28.52 -3.89
CA TRP A 549 1.45 29.22 -4.69
C TRP A 549 0.44 29.97 -3.83
N TRP A 550 0.57 29.89 -2.52
CA TRP A 550 -0.26 30.61 -1.56
C TRP A 550 0.29 32.02 -1.31
N THR A 551 -0.58 32.98 -1.01
CA THR A 551 -0.09 34.22 -0.44
C THR A 551 0.45 33.98 0.97
N ALA A 552 1.38 34.84 1.41
CA ALA A 552 1.96 34.71 2.75
C ALA A 552 0.91 34.84 3.87
N GLU A 553 -0.12 35.64 3.65
CA GLU A 553 -1.25 35.87 4.57
C GLU A 553 -2.11 34.59 4.64
N ASP A 554 -2.47 34.01 3.50
CA ASP A 554 -3.29 32.81 3.43
C ASP A 554 -2.55 31.59 4.01
N GLY A 555 -1.25 31.48 3.74
CA GLY A 555 -0.38 30.47 4.35
C GLY A 555 -0.40 30.52 5.87
N LYS A 556 -0.23 31.72 6.46
CA LYS A 556 -0.30 31.94 7.92
C LYS A 556 -1.69 31.61 8.47
N ALA A 557 -2.74 32.02 7.75
CA ALA A 557 -4.12 31.73 8.16
C ALA A 557 -4.42 30.23 8.18
N PHE A 558 -3.89 29.47 7.21
CA PHE A 558 -3.96 28.02 7.18
C PHE A 558 -3.20 27.40 8.37
N GLU A 559 -1.93 27.78 8.57
CA GLU A 559 -1.08 27.23 9.64
C GLU A 559 -1.67 27.47 11.04
N ALA A 560 -2.31 28.63 11.26
CA ALA A 560 -2.98 28.92 12.52
C ALA A 560 -4.17 27.96 12.79
N ARG A 561 -4.93 27.61 11.75
CA ARG A 561 -6.06 26.65 11.83
C ARG A 561 -5.57 25.21 11.99
N ALA A 562 -4.57 24.81 11.20
CA ALA A 562 -3.95 23.49 11.32
C ALA A 562 -3.40 23.26 12.73
N LYS A 563 -2.72 24.26 13.31
CA LYS A 563 -2.22 24.19 14.69
C LYS A 563 -3.34 23.98 15.72
N GLN A 564 -4.50 24.60 15.56
CA GLN A 564 -5.65 24.39 16.45
C GLN A 564 -6.16 22.96 16.35
N LEU A 565 -6.32 22.44 15.12
CA LEU A 565 -6.74 21.06 14.88
C LEU A 565 -5.72 20.07 15.47
N GLY A 566 -4.42 20.26 15.21
CA GLY A 566 -3.37 19.42 15.76
C GLY A 566 -3.32 19.40 17.29
N ALA A 567 -3.55 20.55 17.93
CA ALA A 567 -3.64 20.65 19.39
C ALA A 567 -4.85 19.88 19.94
N GLN A 568 -5.99 19.93 19.24
CA GLN A 568 -7.17 19.15 19.61
C GLN A 568 -6.90 17.65 19.53
N TYR A 569 -6.31 17.14 18.44
CA TYR A 569 -5.98 15.73 18.30
C TYR A 569 -4.90 15.30 19.30
N SER A 570 -3.91 16.13 19.58
CA SER A 570 -2.89 15.83 20.60
C SER A 570 -3.43 15.74 22.03
N ALA A 571 -4.63 16.30 22.28
CA ALA A 571 -5.31 16.16 23.56
C ALA A 571 -6.08 14.84 23.72
N PHE A 572 -6.34 14.11 22.63
CA PHE A 572 -6.99 12.80 22.71
C PHE A 572 -6.06 11.75 23.29
N GLU A 573 -6.57 10.99 24.25
CA GLU A 573 -5.90 9.92 24.98
C GLU A 573 -6.67 8.60 24.74
N PRO A 574 -6.41 7.90 23.61
CA PRO A 574 -7.14 6.67 23.27
C PRO A 574 -6.85 5.51 24.22
N LEU A 575 -5.72 5.54 24.90
CA LEU A 575 -5.33 4.60 25.94
C LEU A 575 -4.68 5.37 27.10
N PRO A 576 -4.79 4.93 28.37
CA PRO A 576 -4.22 5.63 29.51
C PRO A 576 -2.73 5.98 29.33
N GLY A 577 -2.39 7.27 29.37
CA GLY A 577 -1.03 7.78 29.19
C GLY A 577 -0.53 7.80 27.73
N VAL A 578 -1.37 7.44 26.75
CA VAL A 578 -0.99 7.43 25.32
C VAL A 578 -1.79 8.48 24.57
N HIS A 579 -1.11 9.50 24.05
CA HIS A 579 -1.72 10.58 23.28
C HIS A 579 -1.50 10.43 21.78
N ILE A 580 -2.43 10.95 20.99
CA ILE A 580 -2.25 11.09 19.55
C ILE A 580 -1.12 12.09 19.27
N ASN A 581 -0.32 11.83 18.27
CA ASN A 581 0.64 12.81 17.75
C ASN A 581 -0.04 13.63 16.63
N GLY A 582 -0.70 14.73 17.01
CA GLY A 582 -1.47 15.56 16.08
C GLY A 582 -0.65 16.18 14.94
N ASP A 583 0.66 16.39 15.13
CA ASP A 583 1.55 16.87 14.07
C ASP A 583 1.84 15.75 13.04
N LEU A 584 1.99 14.51 13.50
CA LEU A 584 2.20 13.36 12.62
C LEU A 584 0.95 13.04 11.81
N THR A 585 -0.23 13.17 12.41
CA THR A 585 -1.52 12.84 11.77
C THR A 585 -2.20 14.03 11.10
N MET A 586 -1.53 15.19 10.98
CA MET A 586 -2.15 16.45 10.54
C MET A 586 -2.90 16.34 9.21
N GLY A 587 -2.27 15.77 8.20
CA GLY A 587 -2.89 15.61 6.88
C GLY A 587 -4.18 14.79 6.93
N GLU A 588 -4.13 13.65 7.63
CA GLU A 588 -5.29 12.77 7.82
C GLU A 588 -6.43 13.47 8.59
N ASN A 589 -6.07 14.22 9.66
CA ASN A 589 -7.05 14.97 10.45
C ASN A 589 -7.76 16.05 9.62
N ILE A 590 -7.01 16.75 8.75
CA ILE A 590 -7.56 17.76 7.83
C ILE A 590 -8.43 17.06 6.78
N ALA A 591 -7.97 15.96 6.22
CA ALA A 591 -8.67 15.22 5.18
C ALA A 591 -10.00 14.64 5.69
N ASP A 592 -10.04 14.06 6.88
CA ASP A 592 -11.26 13.54 7.51
C ASP A 592 -12.30 14.64 7.78
N LEU A 593 -11.87 15.76 8.38
CA LEU A 593 -12.75 16.90 8.66
C LEU A 593 -13.33 17.48 7.36
N GLY A 594 -12.46 17.69 6.36
CA GLY A 594 -12.85 18.18 5.04
C GLY A 594 -13.78 17.22 4.32
N GLY A 595 -13.41 15.95 4.31
CA GLY A 595 -14.11 14.89 3.59
C GLY A 595 -15.56 14.71 4.05
N LEU A 596 -15.78 14.58 5.35
CA LEU A 596 -17.12 14.43 5.90
C LEU A 596 -17.99 15.68 5.68
N THR A 597 -17.38 16.86 5.82
CA THR A 597 -18.09 18.13 5.62
C THR A 597 -18.51 18.30 4.15
N LEU A 598 -17.61 17.95 3.20
CA LEU A 598 -17.92 18.00 1.77
C LEU A 598 -19.00 16.99 1.37
N ALA A 599 -18.95 15.79 1.94
CA ALA A 599 -19.95 14.76 1.68
C ALA A 599 -21.36 15.21 2.10
N LEU A 600 -21.47 15.89 3.24
CA LEU A 600 -22.74 16.44 3.72
C LEU A 600 -23.25 17.57 2.79
N ASP A 601 -22.38 18.49 2.37
CA ASP A 601 -22.73 19.57 1.44
C ASP A 601 -23.20 18.98 0.09
N ALA A 602 -22.45 18.04 -0.46
CA ALA A 602 -22.78 17.38 -1.73
C ALA A 602 -24.10 16.59 -1.66
N TYR A 603 -24.37 15.94 -0.54
CA TYR A 603 -25.65 15.27 -0.32
C TYR A 603 -26.81 16.27 -0.35
N HIS A 604 -26.71 17.39 0.37
CA HIS A 604 -27.75 18.42 0.38
C HIS A 604 -27.96 19.06 -1.00
N GLU A 605 -26.90 19.24 -1.80
CA GLU A 605 -26.99 19.77 -3.16
C GLU A 605 -27.61 18.76 -4.15
N SER A 606 -27.56 17.46 -3.83
CA SER A 606 -28.13 16.39 -4.67
C SER A 606 -29.63 16.15 -4.45
N LEU A 607 -30.22 16.75 -3.40
CA LEU A 607 -31.65 16.68 -3.10
C LEU A 607 -32.48 17.73 -3.88
#